data_ffba3b1ee443a2b29af43e5446cf1d7e
#
_entry.id   ffba3b1ee443a2b29af43e5446cf1d7e
#
_cell.length_a   1.000
_cell.length_b   1.000
_cell.length_c   1.000
_cell.angle_alpha   90.00
_cell.angle_beta   90.00
_cell.angle_gamma   90.00
#
_symmetry.space_group_name_H-M   'P 1'
#
loop_
_entity.id
_entity.type
_entity.pdbx_description
1 polymer ?
#
loop_
_entity_poly.entity_id
_entity_poly.type
_entity_poly.pdbx_seq_one_letter_code
_entity_poly.pdbx_strand_id
1 'polypeptide(L)'
;MKMMEPLFLGLKKMDEKKIIHNDIKPINIVLHDGVFKYIDFGLAGMLSKKNHFKQRSLDELSSDRIYIYYPIDYLLYYATSSKLDEEVERINTKYERRNYDILNIIHMIFGRNSGLNVIQEVVQQIKNKKINQTTMIRGIDIYSLGILIPLLFLRSEVNYLLKEESDLINEFYFLFSLMTSPLPKDRITASDAYKQFKQLLNKYSQKRVKKVSLKKKKRS
;
A
#
# COMPACT_ATOMS: atom_id res chain seq x y z
N MET A 1 2.73 -3.89 -16.29
CA MET A 1 3.01 -4.72 -15.09
C MET A 1 4.50 -5.09 -14.94
N LYS A 2 5.20 -5.64 -15.93
CA LYS A 2 6.66 -5.91 -15.80
C LYS A 2 7.47 -4.70 -15.36
N MET A 3 7.11 -3.51 -15.81
CA MET A 3 7.74 -2.24 -15.40
C MET A 3 7.68 -1.97 -13.89
N MET A 4 6.74 -2.59 -13.17
CA MET A 4 6.55 -2.42 -11.72
C MET A 4 7.36 -3.43 -10.89
N GLU A 5 7.92 -4.47 -11.51
CA GLU A 5 8.67 -5.51 -10.80
C GLU A 5 9.82 -4.93 -9.94
N PRO A 6 10.58 -3.92 -10.42
CA PRO A 6 11.65 -3.32 -9.60
C PRO A 6 11.15 -2.64 -8.33
N LEU A 7 9.89 -2.18 -8.28
CA LEU A 7 9.32 -1.60 -7.05
C LEU A 7 9.14 -2.68 -5.97
N PHE A 8 8.59 -3.83 -6.33
CA PHE A 8 8.43 -4.95 -5.39
C PHE A 8 9.78 -5.53 -4.97
N LEU A 9 10.72 -5.68 -5.91
CA LEU A 9 12.08 -6.12 -5.61
C LEU A 9 12.81 -5.11 -4.72
N GLY A 10 12.63 -3.82 -4.97
CA GLY A 10 13.18 -2.73 -4.17
C GLY A 10 12.68 -2.79 -2.73
N LEU A 11 11.35 -2.94 -2.52
CA LEU A 11 10.78 -3.14 -1.17
C LEU A 11 11.43 -4.32 -0.45
N LYS A 12 11.51 -5.46 -1.12
CA LYS A 12 12.15 -6.66 -0.55
C LYS A 12 13.59 -6.38 -0.13
N LYS A 13 14.39 -5.75 -1.00
CA LYS A 13 15.80 -5.43 -0.70
C LYS A 13 15.95 -4.40 0.42
N MET A 14 15.07 -3.41 0.49
CA MET A 14 15.06 -2.43 1.58
C MET A 14 14.72 -3.11 2.91
N ASP A 15 13.70 -3.97 2.94
CA ASP A 15 13.31 -4.71 4.14
C ASP A 15 14.42 -5.65 4.63
N GLU A 16 15.09 -6.38 3.72
CA GLU A 16 16.26 -7.23 4.04
C GLU A 16 17.41 -6.42 4.68
N LYS A 17 17.61 -5.18 4.21
CA LYS A 17 18.60 -4.24 4.76
C LYS A 17 18.09 -3.44 5.95
N LYS A 18 16.84 -3.68 6.39
CA LYS A 18 16.18 -2.94 7.48
C LYS A 18 16.13 -1.43 7.23
N ILE A 19 15.96 -1.03 5.98
CA ILE A 19 15.76 0.34 5.52
C ILE A 19 14.27 0.51 5.22
N ILE A 20 13.69 1.61 5.69
CA ILE A 20 12.34 2.05 5.38
C ILE A 20 12.46 3.34 4.57
N HIS A 21 11.86 3.39 3.40
CA HIS A 21 11.83 4.57 2.54
C HIS A 21 11.06 5.73 3.18
N ASN A 22 9.92 5.37 3.79
CA ASN A 22 9.07 6.26 4.59
C ASN A 22 8.45 7.45 3.83
N ASP A 23 8.49 7.45 2.48
CA ASP A 23 7.84 8.47 1.63
C ASP A 23 7.50 7.92 0.23
N ILE A 24 6.97 6.70 0.17
CA ILE A 24 6.54 6.12 -1.12
C ILE A 24 5.22 6.77 -1.55
N LYS A 25 5.27 7.55 -2.64
CA LYS A 25 4.15 8.26 -3.25
C LYS A 25 4.40 8.46 -4.76
N PRO A 26 3.42 8.88 -5.57
CA PRO A 26 3.57 8.96 -7.03
C PRO A 26 4.76 9.82 -7.48
N ILE A 27 5.00 10.97 -6.85
CA ILE A 27 6.10 11.88 -7.22
C ILE A 27 7.49 11.33 -6.88
N ASN A 28 7.58 10.32 -6.00
CA ASN A 28 8.81 9.66 -5.60
C ASN A 28 9.03 8.33 -6.34
N ILE A 29 8.29 8.13 -7.44
CA ILE A 29 8.48 7.02 -8.37
C ILE A 29 8.63 7.56 -9.77
N VAL A 30 9.74 7.22 -10.44
CA VAL A 30 10.04 7.65 -11.79
C VAL A 30 10.12 6.48 -12.75
N LEU A 31 9.73 6.70 -14.00
CA LEU A 31 9.96 5.77 -15.09
C LEU A 31 11.35 6.07 -15.67
N HIS A 32 12.27 5.13 -15.60
CA HIS A 32 13.62 5.24 -16.12
C HIS A 32 14.03 3.93 -16.79
N ASP A 33 14.50 3.98 -18.03
CA ASP A 33 14.84 2.80 -18.84
C ASP A 33 13.71 1.77 -18.94
N GLY A 34 12.46 2.23 -19.06
CA GLY A 34 11.29 1.37 -19.20
C GLY A 34 10.87 0.65 -17.91
N VAL A 35 11.43 1.00 -16.73
CA VAL A 35 11.06 0.43 -15.44
C VAL A 35 10.84 1.52 -14.39
N PHE A 36 9.96 1.26 -13.42
CA PHE A 36 9.75 2.16 -12.30
C PHE A 36 10.83 2.00 -11.24
N LYS A 37 11.32 3.12 -10.71
CA LYS A 37 12.34 3.20 -9.66
C LYS A 37 11.90 4.16 -8.56
N TYR A 38 12.27 3.85 -7.31
CA TYR A 38 12.15 4.78 -6.20
C TYR A 38 13.20 5.87 -6.29
N ILE A 39 12.81 7.09 -5.93
CA ILE A 39 13.68 8.25 -5.77
C ILE A 39 13.33 8.96 -4.44
N ASP A 40 14.14 9.93 -4.05
CA ASP A 40 13.96 10.75 -2.86
C ASP A 40 13.94 9.95 -1.55
N PHE A 41 15.10 9.55 -1.12
CA PHE A 41 15.34 8.87 0.17
C PHE A 41 15.54 9.86 1.34
N GLY A 42 15.12 11.13 1.20
CA GLY A 42 15.29 12.17 2.22
C GLY A 42 14.63 11.85 3.56
N LEU A 43 13.53 11.09 3.55
CA LEU A 43 12.82 10.62 4.76
C LEU A 43 13.13 9.17 5.11
N ALA A 44 14.05 8.52 4.40
CA ALA A 44 14.39 7.14 4.68
C ALA A 44 15.15 6.99 6.00
N GLY A 45 14.94 5.85 6.66
CA GLY A 45 15.60 5.57 7.93
C GLY A 45 15.87 4.09 8.14
N MET A 46 16.86 3.81 8.99
CA MET A 46 17.08 2.46 9.49
C MET A 46 15.98 2.08 10.49
N LEU A 47 15.48 0.86 10.41
CA LEU A 47 14.45 0.32 11.32
C LEU A 47 14.82 0.46 12.81
N SER A 48 16.11 0.47 13.13
CA SER A 48 16.62 0.68 14.49
C SER A 48 16.40 2.12 15.02
N LYS A 49 16.28 3.12 14.13
CA LYS A 49 16.09 4.53 14.51
C LYS A 49 14.61 4.85 14.76
N LYS A 50 14.00 4.20 15.73
CA LYS A 50 12.56 4.28 16.01
C LYS A 50 12.05 5.71 16.28
N ASN A 51 12.87 6.59 16.87
CA ASN A 51 12.50 7.98 17.13
C ASN A 51 12.30 8.79 15.85
N HIS A 52 13.00 8.49 14.76
CA HIS A 52 12.79 9.11 13.47
C HIS A 52 11.35 8.86 12.95
N PHE A 53 10.88 7.62 13.03
CA PHE A 53 9.52 7.25 12.62
C PHE A 53 8.46 7.81 13.57
N LYS A 54 8.75 7.86 14.88
CA LYS A 54 7.86 8.50 15.87
C LYS A 54 7.63 9.97 15.54
N GLN A 55 8.71 10.73 15.32
CA GLN A 55 8.60 12.15 15.00
C GLN A 55 7.78 12.38 13.74
N ARG A 56 8.05 11.61 12.68
CA ARG A 56 7.31 11.70 11.41
C ARG A 56 5.82 11.42 11.57
N SER A 57 5.44 10.40 12.36
CA SER A 57 4.04 10.10 12.64
C SER A 57 3.34 11.26 13.37
N LEU A 58 3.99 11.84 14.39
CA LEU A 58 3.44 12.96 15.15
C LEU A 58 3.30 14.23 14.29
N ASP A 59 4.25 14.50 13.40
CA ASP A 59 4.20 15.62 12.46
C ASP A 59 3.01 15.46 11.50
N GLU A 60 2.75 14.27 11.02
CA GLU A 60 1.59 13.98 10.16
C GLU A 60 0.26 14.07 10.91
N LEU A 61 0.20 13.60 12.15
CA LEU A 61 -0.98 13.77 13.00
C LEU A 61 -1.29 15.26 13.24
N SER A 62 -0.29 16.10 13.47
CA SER A 62 -0.45 17.54 13.68
C SER A 62 -0.78 18.31 12.39
N SER A 63 -0.54 17.73 11.23
CA SER A 63 -0.81 18.33 9.91
C SER A 63 -2.30 18.50 9.65
N ASP A 64 -2.70 19.56 8.95
CA ASP A 64 -4.08 19.73 8.44
C ASP A 64 -4.45 18.74 7.33
N ARG A 65 -3.47 18.03 6.80
CA ARG A 65 -3.63 17.09 5.70
C ARG A 65 -3.29 15.69 6.16
N ILE A 66 -4.16 14.71 5.86
CA ILE A 66 -3.84 13.31 6.05
C ILE A 66 -3.00 12.84 4.87
N TYR A 67 -1.88 12.22 5.19
CA TYR A 67 -1.03 11.55 4.22
C TYR A 67 -1.53 10.12 4.02
N ILE A 68 -2.30 9.92 2.96
CA ILE A 68 -3.02 8.65 2.67
C ILE A 68 -2.10 7.45 2.45
N TYR A 69 -0.82 7.69 2.17
CA TYR A 69 0.17 6.63 1.97
C TYR A 69 0.72 6.07 3.28
N TYR A 70 0.35 6.65 4.42
CA TYR A 70 0.66 6.06 5.73
C TYR A 70 -0.50 5.23 6.25
N PRO A 71 -0.21 4.03 6.79
CA PRO A 71 -1.25 3.21 7.41
C PRO A 71 -1.76 3.85 8.71
N ILE A 72 -3.03 3.62 9.00
CA ILE A 72 -3.72 4.22 10.16
C ILE A 72 -3.07 3.78 11.49
N ASP A 73 -2.59 2.54 11.55
CA ASP A 73 -1.87 2.01 12.70
C ASP A 73 -0.58 2.80 12.99
N TYR A 74 0.15 3.20 11.96
CA TYR A 74 1.34 4.03 12.11
C TYR A 74 0.99 5.44 12.57
N LEU A 75 -0.04 6.05 12.00
CA LEU A 75 -0.47 7.40 12.38
C LEU A 75 -0.93 7.46 13.83
N LEU A 76 -1.69 6.48 14.31
CA LEU A 76 -2.27 6.47 15.65
C LEU A 76 -1.35 5.91 16.73
N TYR A 77 -0.34 5.12 16.39
CA TYR A 77 0.47 4.37 17.35
C TYR A 77 1.15 5.24 18.40
N TYR A 78 1.56 6.44 18.01
CA TYR A 78 2.26 7.38 18.92
C TYR A 78 1.34 8.40 19.57
N ALA A 79 0.06 8.40 19.24
CA ALA A 79 -0.92 9.21 19.94
C ALA A 79 -1.00 8.79 21.42
N THR A 80 -1.16 9.76 22.30
CA THR A 80 -1.39 9.44 23.72
C THR A 80 -2.74 8.79 23.91
N SER A 81 -2.85 7.84 24.84
CA SER A 81 -4.10 7.11 25.07
C SER A 81 -5.29 8.03 25.39
N SER A 82 -5.05 9.17 26.05
CA SER A 82 -6.08 10.18 26.35
C SER A 82 -6.56 10.96 25.12
N LYS A 83 -5.77 11.02 24.05
CA LYS A 83 -6.11 11.75 22.82
C LYS A 83 -6.48 10.83 21.65
N LEU A 84 -6.40 9.51 21.85
CA LEU A 84 -6.53 8.57 20.76
C LEU A 84 -7.92 8.64 20.09
N ASP A 85 -8.98 8.79 20.89
CA ASP A 85 -10.35 8.87 20.36
C ASP A 85 -10.56 10.23 19.64
N GLU A 86 -10.01 11.33 20.14
CA GLU A 86 -10.01 12.63 19.49
C GLU A 86 -9.26 12.61 18.15
N GLU A 87 -8.09 11.96 18.10
CA GLU A 87 -7.32 11.80 16.86
C GLU A 87 -8.05 10.93 15.81
N VAL A 88 -8.77 9.91 16.26
CA VAL A 88 -9.62 9.10 15.36
C VAL A 88 -10.74 9.93 14.75
N GLU A 89 -11.44 10.73 15.55
CA GLU A 89 -12.51 11.61 15.05
C GLU A 89 -11.95 12.66 14.08
N ARG A 90 -10.81 13.24 14.41
CA ARG A 90 -10.10 14.17 13.53
C ARG A 90 -9.70 13.53 12.20
N ILE A 91 -9.18 12.30 12.21
CA ILE A 91 -8.85 11.55 11.02
C ILE A 91 -10.11 11.28 10.19
N ASN A 92 -11.20 10.80 10.81
CA ASN A 92 -12.46 10.54 10.12
C ASN A 92 -13.00 11.80 9.45
N THR A 93 -13.03 12.92 10.17
CA THR A 93 -13.48 14.22 9.61
C THR A 93 -12.61 14.67 8.44
N LYS A 94 -11.30 14.44 8.50
CA LYS A 94 -10.38 14.76 7.40
C LYS A 94 -10.57 13.86 6.19
N TYR A 95 -10.88 12.57 6.38
CA TYR A 95 -11.20 11.65 5.29
C TYR A 95 -12.51 12.03 4.62
N GLU A 96 -13.55 12.36 5.38
CA GLU A 96 -14.85 12.76 4.85
C GLU A 96 -14.79 14.06 4.02
N ARG A 97 -13.99 15.04 4.44
CA ARG A 97 -13.87 16.34 3.77
C ARG A 97 -13.09 16.31 2.46
N ARG A 98 -12.29 15.28 2.21
CA ARG A 98 -11.26 15.41 1.18
C ARG A 98 -11.40 14.62 -0.09
N ASN A 99 -12.16 13.57 -0.18
CA ASN A 99 -12.37 12.99 -1.51
C ASN A 99 -13.14 11.66 -1.48
N TYR A 100 -14.19 11.64 -2.21
CA TYR A 100 -14.89 10.47 -2.73
C TYR A 100 -13.93 9.40 -3.28
N ASP A 101 -12.80 9.80 -3.89
CA ASP A 101 -11.83 8.87 -4.49
C ASP A 101 -11.08 8.03 -3.47
N ILE A 102 -10.66 8.60 -2.34
CA ILE A 102 -9.90 7.87 -1.30
C ILE A 102 -10.83 6.93 -0.53
N LEU A 103 -12.02 7.39 -0.15
CA LEU A 103 -13.03 6.54 0.47
C LEU A 103 -13.44 5.41 -0.47
N ASN A 104 -13.60 5.69 -1.76
CA ASN A 104 -13.87 4.66 -2.75
C ASN A 104 -12.76 3.62 -2.88
N ILE A 105 -11.49 4.04 -2.77
CA ILE A 105 -10.35 3.11 -2.78
C ILE A 105 -10.31 2.28 -1.51
N ILE A 106 -10.50 2.90 -0.35
CA ILE A 106 -10.60 2.21 0.93
C ILE A 106 -11.78 1.24 0.90
N HIS A 107 -12.93 1.66 0.41
CA HIS A 107 -14.12 0.81 0.25
C HIS A 107 -13.90 -0.32 -0.77
N MET A 108 -13.15 -0.08 -1.82
CA MET A 108 -12.84 -1.09 -2.83
C MET A 108 -11.83 -2.13 -2.30
N ILE A 109 -10.84 -1.70 -1.52
CA ILE A 109 -9.82 -2.58 -0.95
C ILE A 109 -10.37 -3.35 0.26
N PHE A 110 -11.17 -2.71 1.12
CA PHE A 110 -11.62 -3.26 2.40
C PHE A 110 -13.13 -3.60 2.43
N GLY A 111 -13.90 -3.28 1.38
CA GLY A 111 -15.37 -3.41 1.36
C GLY A 111 -16.09 -2.22 2.01
N ARG A 112 -17.32 -1.94 1.55
CA ARG A 112 -18.11 -0.72 1.92
C ARG A 112 -18.41 -0.56 3.42
N ASN A 113 -18.46 -1.66 4.18
CA ASN A 113 -18.86 -1.63 5.60
C ASN A 113 -17.68 -1.67 6.58
N SER A 114 -16.44 -1.68 6.09
CA SER A 114 -15.28 -2.00 6.92
C SER A 114 -14.51 -0.79 7.46
N GLY A 115 -14.69 0.41 6.90
CA GLY A 115 -13.83 1.54 7.22
C GLY A 115 -13.83 1.95 8.71
N LEU A 116 -15.00 2.19 9.31
CA LEU A 116 -15.11 2.57 10.72
C LEU A 116 -14.74 1.42 11.67
N ASN A 117 -15.20 0.20 11.37
CA ASN A 117 -14.88 -0.97 12.19
C ASN A 117 -13.37 -1.28 12.20
N VAL A 118 -12.70 -1.06 11.07
CA VAL A 118 -11.25 -1.25 10.92
C VAL A 118 -10.47 -0.26 11.79
N ILE A 119 -10.85 1.02 11.79
CA ILE A 119 -10.21 2.03 12.64
C ILE A 119 -10.40 1.69 14.11
N GLN A 120 -11.61 1.29 14.50
CA GLN A 120 -11.91 0.85 15.88
C GLN A 120 -11.07 -0.36 16.29
N GLU A 121 -10.90 -1.34 15.39
CA GLU A 121 -10.06 -2.51 15.67
C GLU A 121 -8.59 -2.10 15.87
N VAL A 122 -8.03 -1.24 15.02
CA VAL A 122 -6.68 -0.69 15.18
C VAL A 122 -6.54 0.02 16.53
N VAL A 123 -7.51 0.87 16.89
CA VAL A 123 -7.54 1.56 18.18
C VAL A 123 -7.52 0.59 19.35
N GLN A 124 -8.34 -0.46 19.31
CA GLN A 124 -8.35 -1.48 20.35
C GLN A 124 -7.02 -2.23 20.45
N GLN A 125 -6.39 -2.54 19.32
CA GLN A 125 -5.07 -3.18 19.31
C GLN A 125 -3.98 -2.26 19.90
N ILE A 126 -4.06 -0.93 19.66
CA ILE A 126 -3.15 0.06 20.25
C ILE A 126 -3.39 0.16 21.76
N LYS A 127 -4.66 0.36 22.21
CA LYS A 127 -5.04 0.44 23.62
C LYS A 127 -4.58 -0.79 24.40
N ASN A 128 -4.71 -1.98 23.80
CA ASN A 128 -4.30 -3.25 24.37
C ASN A 128 -2.80 -3.56 24.22
N LYS A 129 -1.98 -2.64 23.70
CA LYS A 129 -0.54 -2.81 23.45
C LYS A 129 -0.20 -4.06 22.62
N LYS A 130 -1.09 -4.46 21.69
CA LYS A 130 -0.91 -5.65 20.84
C LYS A 130 -0.18 -5.36 19.53
N ILE A 131 0.04 -4.08 19.18
CA ILE A 131 0.79 -3.70 18.00
C ILE A 131 2.28 -3.70 18.31
N ASN A 132 3.03 -4.55 17.58
CA ASN A 132 4.48 -4.54 17.64
C ASN A 132 5.05 -3.39 16.80
N GLN A 133 5.78 -2.48 17.43
CA GLN A 133 6.36 -1.29 16.80
C GLN A 133 7.24 -1.62 15.59
N THR A 134 8.06 -2.65 15.70
CA THR A 134 8.97 -3.04 14.61
C THR A 134 8.19 -3.55 13.40
N THR A 135 7.16 -4.38 13.63
CA THR A 135 6.27 -4.89 12.57
C THR A 135 5.49 -3.75 11.91
N MET A 136 4.99 -2.80 12.70
CA MET A 136 4.30 -1.62 12.20
C MET A 136 5.19 -0.77 11.29
N ILE A 137 6.40 -0.42 11.74
CA ILE A 137 7.34 0.39 10.94
C ILE A 137 7.73 -0.34 9.64
N ARG A 138 8.01 -1.65 9.68
CA ARG A 138 8.29 -2.45 8.48
C ARG A 138 7.13 -2.46 7.49
N GLY A 139 5.91 -2.32 7.99
CA GLY A 139 4.69 -2.31 7.17
C GLY A 139 4.42 -1.00 6.44
N ILE A 140 5.12 0.11 6.73
CA ILE A 140 4.84 1.44 6.16
C ILE A 140 4.97 1.40 4.63
N ASP A 141 6.13 1.03 4.11
CA ASP A 141 6.43 1.06 2.68
C ASP A 141 5.58 0.06 1.87
N ILE A 142 5.28 -1.10 2.46
CA ILE A 142 4.41 -2.10 1.85
C ILE A 142 3.00 -1.53 1.68
N TYR A 143 2.46 -0.91 2.72
CA TYR A 143 1.16 -0.24 2.66
C TYR A 143 1.17 0.88 1.62
N SER A 144 2.19 1.74 1.65
CA SER A 144 2.32 2.87 0.71
C SER A 144 2.31 2.41 -0.74
N LEU A 145 3.05 1.36 -1.09
CA LEU A 145 3.03 0.78 -2.44
C LEU A 145 1.68 0.13 -2.75
N GLY A 146 1.08 -0.56 -1.79
CA GLY A 146 -0.22 -1.22 -1.92
C GLY A 146 -1.36 -0.25 -2.22
N ILE A 147 -1.35 0.95 -1.64
CA ILE A 147 -2.31 2.03 -1.93
C ILE A 147 -2.01 2.71 -3.26
N LEU A 148 -0.74 2.97 -3.55
CA LEU A 148 -0.33 3.72 -4.72
C LEU A 148 -0.73 3.06 -6.03
N ILE A 149 -0.59 1.74 -6.13
CA ILE A 149 -0.82 1.03 -7.39
C ILE A 149 -2.30 1.07 -7.80
N PRO A 150 -3.29 0.74 -6.94
CA PRO A 150 -4.70 0.92 -7.25
C PRO A 150 -5.06 2.36 -7.62
N LEU A 151 -4.47 3.36 -6.94
CA LEU A 151 -4.66 4.78 -7.27
C LEU A 151 -4.23 5.12 -8.68
N LEU A 152 -3.09 4.60 -9.14
CA LEU A 152 -2.61 4.79 -10.51
C LEU A 152 -3.56 4.12 -11.52
N PHE A 153 -4.10 2.94 -11.21
CA PHE A 153 -5.04 2.25 -12.09
C PHE A 153 -6.40 2.97 -12.18
N LEU A 154 -6.90 3.53 -11.08
CA LEU A 154 -8.18 4.26 -11.09
C LEU A 154 -8.14 5.57 -11.85
N ARG A 155 -7.00 6.25 -11.87
CA ARG A 155 -6.81 7.54 -12.54
C ARG A 155 -6.48 7.44 -14.04
N SER A 156 -6.15 6.25 -14.52
CA SER A 156 -5.77 6.05 -15.91
C SER A 156 -6.92 5.45 -16.72
N GLU A 157 -6.98 5.75 -18.02
CA GLU A 157 -7.84 5.08 -19.01
C GLU A 157 -7.62 3.56 -19.06
N VAL A 158 -6.71 3.03 -18.23
CA VAL A 158 -6.40 1.63 -18.00
C VAL A 158 -7.65 0.84 -17.57
N ASN A 159 -8.64 1.46 -16.95
CA ASN A 159 -9.93 0.82 -16.64
C ASN A 159 -10.62 0.20 -17.86
N TYR A 160 -10.45 0.75 -19.06
CA TYR A 160 -11.02 0.18 -20.28
C TYR A 160 -10.28 -1.08 -20.74
N LEU A 161 -8.95 -1.10 -20.62
CA LEU A 161 -8.11 -2.25 -20.99
C LEU A 161 -8.25 -3.43 -20.00
N LEU A 162 -8.74 -3.15 -18.79
CA LEU A 162 -8.83 -4.13 -17.71
C LEU A 162 -10.13 -4.98 -17.78
N LYS A 163 -11.17 -4.54 -18.50
CA LYS A 163 -12.45 -5.29 -18.62
C LYS A 163 -12.31 -6.69 -19.23
N GLU A 164 -11.29 -6.92 -20.06
CA GLU A 164 -11.08 -8.22 -20.71
C GLU A 164 -10.33 -9.25 -19.86
N GLU A 165 -9.77 -8.86 -18.70
CA GLU A 165 -8.92 -9.72 -17.87
C GLU A 165 -9.31 -9.66 -16.37
N SER A 166 -10.62 -9.68 -16.10
CA SER A 166 -11.21 -9.52 -14.76
C SER A 166 -10.57 -10.40 -13.68
N ASP A 167 -10.28 -11.68 -13.98
CA ASP A 167 -9.69 -12.61 -13.00
C ASP A 167 -8.29 -12.17 -12.54
N LEU A 168 -7.46 -11.72 -13.50
CA LEU A 168 -6.10 -11.28 -13.20
C LEU A 168 -6.11 -10.01 -12.35
N ILE A 169 -7.03 -9.10 -12.67
CA ILE A 169 -7.22 -7.86 -11.91
C ILE A 169 -7.63 -8.17 -10.49
N ASN A 170 -8.59 -9.08 -10.30
CA ASN A 170 -9.02 -9.51 -8.98
C ASN A 170 -7.87 -10.11 -8.16
N GLU A 171 -6.99 -10.91 -8.80
CA GLU A 171 -5.79 -11.43 -8.14
C GLU A 171 -4.81 -10.32 -7.73
N PHE A 172 -4.65 -9.26 -8.55
CA PHE A 172 -3.84 -8.09 -8.16
C PHE A 172 -4.50 -7.29 -7.03
N TYR A 173 -5.81 -7.06 -7.09
CA TYR A 173 -6.53 -6.41 -5.99
C TYR A 173 -6.42 -7.20 -4.69
N PHE A 174 -6.46 -8.53 -4.76
CA PHE A 174 -6.22 -9.38 -3.60
C PHE A 174 -4.81 -9.18 -3.03
N LEU A 175 -3.76 -9.14 -3.86
CA LEU A 175 -2.41 -8.83 -3.41
C LEU A 175 -2.35 -7.45 -2.74
N PHE A 176 -2.96 -6.43 -3.34
CA PHE A 176 -2.97 -5.09 -2.78
C PHE A 176 -3.74 -5.01 -1.46
N SER A 177 -4.83 -5.74 -1.30
CA SER A 177 -5.54 -5.83 -0.02
C SER A 177 -4.68 -6.43 1.10
N LEU A 178 -3.88 -7.44 0.78
CA LEU A 178 -2.89 -7.99 1.73
C LEU A 178 -1.79 -6.99 2.08
N MET A 179 -1.36 -6.16 1.12
CA MET A 179 -0.36 -5.11 1.35
C MET A 179 -0.90 -3.96 2.18
N THR A 180 -2.19 -3.69 2.11
CA THR A 180 -2.86 -2.57 2.78
C THR A 180 -3.66 -3.00 4.00
N SER A 181 -3.49 -4.23 4.48
CA SER A 181 -4.14 -4.69 5.70
C SER A 181 -3.96 -3.67 6.83
N PRO A 182 -5.05 -3.27 7.51
CA PRO A 182 -5.00 -2.24 8.55
C PRO A 182 -4.17 -2.66 9.76
N LEU A 183 -4.15 -3.96 10.08
CA LEU A 183 -3.36 -4.48 11.18
C LEU A 183 -1.97 -4.90 10.68
N PRO A 184 -0.87 -4.42 11.31
CA PRO A 184 0.50 -4.72 10.88
C PRO A 184 0.81 -6.22 10.84
N LYS A 185 0.22 -7.01 11.76
CA LYS A 185 0.42 -8.46 11.84
C LYS A 185 -0.16 -9.23 10.65
N ASP A 186 -1.22 -8.68 10.05
CA ASP A 186 -1.96 -9.30 8.94
C ASP A 186 -1.46 -8.77 7.58
N ARG A 187 -0.60 -7.77 7.61
CA ARG A 187 0.01 -7.18 6.42
C ARG A 187 1.08 -8.12 5.87
N ILE A 188 0.99 -8.43 4.56
CA ILE A 188 1.97 -9.30 3.89
C ILE A 188 3.39 -8.75 4.02
N THR A 189 4.40 -9.62 4.09
CA THR A 189 5.81 -9.17 4.10
C THR A 189 6.26 -8.70 2.72
N ALA A 190 7.29 -7.86 2.65
CA ALA A 190 7.87 -7.41 1.37
C ALA A 190 8.37 -8.59 0.51
N SER A 191 8.93 -9.62 1.15
CA SER A 191 9.39 -10.84 0.47
C SER A 191 8.22 -11.61 -0.15
N ASP A 192 7.14 -11.82 0.60
CA ASP A 192 5.97 -12.55 0.13
C ASP A 192 5.18 -11.75 -0.91
N ALA A 193 5.09 -10.41 -0.75
CA ALA A 193 4.50 -9.53 -1.75
C ALA A 193 5.25 -9.63 -3.10
N TYR A 194 6.59 -9.60 -3.08
CA TYR A 194 7.38 -9.80 -4.29
C TYR A 194 7.17 -11.19 -4.90
N LYS A 195 7.15 -12.25 -4.08
CA LYS A 195 6.91 -13.63 -4.53
C LYS A 195 5.55 -13.76 -5.22
N GLN A 196 4.47 -13.27 -4.59
CA GLN A 196 3.12 -13.30 -5.18
C GLN A 196 3.05 -12.45 -6.46
N PHE A 197 3.64 -11.27 -6.47
CA PHE A 197 3.70 -10.43 -7.66
C PHE A 197 4.40 -11.16 -8.84
N LYS A 198 5.50 -11.85 -8.60
CA LYS A 198 6.21 -12.66 -9.61
C LYS A 198 5.34 -13.79 -10.15
N GLN A 199 4.59 -14.48 -9.28
CA GLN A 199 3.66 -15.53 -9.70
C GLN A 199 2.57 -14.98 -10.63
N LEU A 200 1.99 -13.81 -10.29
CA LEU A 200 1.00 -13.12 -11.11
C LEU A 200 1.58 -12.71 -12.48
N LEU A 201 2.80 -12.15 -12.50
CA LEU A 201 3.48 -11.81 -13.75
C LEU A 201 3.69 -13.02 -14.67
N ASN A 202 4.13 -14.15 -14.11
CA ASN A 202 4.36 -15.36 -14.86
C ASN A 202 3.04 -15.92 -15.44
N LYS A 203 1.98 -15.96 -14.62
CA LYS A 203 0.64 -16.39 -15.03
C LYS A 203 0.09 -15.53 -16.18
N TYR A 204 0.27 -14.20 -16.09
CA TYR A 204 -0.12 -13.25 -17.13
C TYR A 204 0.65 -13.46 -18.44
N SER A 205 1.97 -13.62 -18.34
CA SER A 205 2.83 -13.83 -19.50
C SER A 205 2.44 -15.11 -20.27
N GLN A 206 2.13 -16.21 -19.57
CA GLN A 206 1.70 -17.47 -20.17
C GLN A 206 0.33 -17.36 -20.85
N LYS A 207 -0.65 -16.69 -20.22
CA LYS A 207 -1.97 -16.44 -20.84
C LYS A 207 -1.85 -15.67 -22.16
N ARG A 208 -0.98 -14.64 -22.19
CA ARG A 208 -0.76 -13.82 -23.40
C ARG A 208 -0.15 -14.63 -24.54
N VAL A 209 0.83 -15.48 -24.28
CA VAL A 209 1.45 -16.36 -25.27
C VAL A 209 0.41 -17.32 -25.86
N LYS A 210 -0.43 -17.94 -25.03
CA LYS A 210 -1.52 -18.83 -25.49
C LYS A 210 -2.54 -18.09 -26.37
N LYS A 211 -2.97 -16.88 -26.00
CA LYS A 211 -3.89 -16.07 -26.82
C LYS A 211 -3.31 -15.74 -28.20
N VAL A 212 -2.01 -15.41 -28.28
CA VAL A 212 -1.33 -15.08 -29.54
C VAL A 212 -1.20 -16.32 -30.43
N SER A 213 -0.84 -17.48 -29.89
CA SER A 213 -0.73 -18.75 -30.65
C SER A 213 -2.07 -19.21 -31.21
N LEU A 214 -3.15 -19.09 -30.46
CA LEU A 214 -4.51 -19.39 -30.91
C LEU A 214 -5.01 -18.45 -32.02
N LYS A 215 -4.66 -17.16 -31.96
CA LYS A 215 -5.00 -16.20 -33.04
C LYS A 215 -4.23 -16.49 -34.34
N LYS A 216 -2.98 -16.96 -34.26
CA LYS A 216 -2.20 -17.39 -35.43
C LYS A 216 -2.78 -18.64 -36.08
N LYS A 217 -3.20 -19.63 -35.27
CA LYS A 217 -3.84 -20.88 -35.80
C LYS A 217 -5.21 -20.65 -36.45
N LYS A 218 -5.93 -19.57 -36.14
CA LYS A 218 -7.23 -19.23 -36.77
C LYS A 218 -7.07 -18.41 -38.06
N ARG A 219 -5.87 -17.99 -38.40
CA ARG A 219 -5.56 -17.19 -39.61
C ARG A 219 -4.79 -17.98 -40.67
N SER A 220 -4.37 -19.20 -40.34
CA SER A 220 -3.85 -20.24 -41.25
C SER A 220 -4.95 -21.23 -41.57
#